data_2d92435dafd44db43fb0c6197ea745af
#
_entry.id   2d92435dafd44db43fb0c6197ea745af
#
_cell.length_a   1.000
_cell.length_b   1.000
_cell.length_c   1.000
_cell.angle_alpha   90.00
_cell.angle_beta   90.00
_cell.angle_gamma   90.00
#
_symmetry.space_group_name_H-M   'P 1'
#
loop_
_entity.id
_entity.type
_entity.pdbx_description
1 polymer ?
#
loop_
_entity_poly.entity_id
_entity_poly.type
_entity_poly.pdbx_seq_one_letter_code
_entity_poly.pdbx_strand_id
1 'polypeptide(L)'
;MCVSNKYHSLRGLLSTAAALAFAYSTSIFAANCSFEKGEEFTANYASAPIALTIPRDAPIGTVVYEESVTVPSQGFNCRVSSPFIFSLNPTLGSVTTGDTFPLGKTGLSLRIKTSHNGYLNAHRILIGSFLDPSRSYTLEIIKSSELSSQNQTVAGYLGSHRYGDLDLVKVNLVNPIILNTSSCETPDVSVQMGDDYYLSEFSNVGSTPRKVKFNIKLNQCQSGIQKVTYALKATSQVIDQQQGIVALNSNSTAKGIGLKLMDDAGQPIALGTTYPFNDFTHTGENFNISLSATYYRLAKEELKAGSANASVTFIVNYL
;
A
#
# COMPACT_ATOMS: atom_id res chain seq x y z
N MET A 1 44.36 2.99 -82.65
CA MET A 1 44.45 1.90 -83.67
C MET A 1 43.23 1.03 -83.61
N CYS A 2 42.46 1.13 -84.65
CA CYS A 2 41.65 0.05 -85.35
C CYS A 2 40.69 -0.76 -84.47
N VAL A 3 39.41 -0.52 -84.57
CA VAL A 3 38.42 -0.96 -85.55
C VAL A 3 38.01 -2.45 -85.35
N SER A 4 36.80 -2.74 -85.03
CA SER A 4 35.84 -3.33 -85.96
C SER A 4 34.51 -3.67 -85.33
N ASN A 5 33.52 -3.23 -85.99
CA ASN A 5 32.10 -3.47 -85.99
C ASN A 5 31.75 -4.94 -86.36
N LYS A 6 30.70 -5.58 -85.74
CA LYS A 6 29.81 -6.48 -86.42
C LYS A 6 28.45 -6.63 -85.72
N TYR A 7 27.43 -6.18 -86.45
CA TYR A 7 26.02 -6.49 -86.22
C TYR A 7 25.75 -8.00 -86.37
N HIS A 8 24.91 -8.57 -85.49
CA HIS A 8 23.97 -9.58 -85.90
C HIS A 8 22.67 -9.51 -85.10
N SER A 9 21.60 -9.31 -85.78
CA SER A 9 20.22 -9.48 -85.35
C SER A 9 19.93 -10.96 -85.02
N LEU A 10 19.04 -11.24 -84.10
CA LEU A 10 17.84 -12.07 -84.33
C LEU A 10 17.04 -12.37 -83.07
N ARG A 11 15.77 -12.13 -83.25
CA ARG A 11 14.61 -12.89 -82.76
C ARG A 11 14.30 -12.94 -81.23
N GLY A 12 13.15 -12.38 -81.00
CA GLY A 12 12.33 -12.46 -79.83
C GLY A 12 12.03 -13.88 -79.33
N LEU A 13 11.98 -13.92 -77.99
CA LEU A 13 11.26 -14.92 -77.23
C LEU A 13 10.47 -14.18 -76.18
N LEU A 14 9.15 -14.15 -76.40
CA LEU A 14 8.21 -13.78 -75.31
C LEU A 14 8.30 -14.87 -74.28
N SER A 15 8.90 -14.52 -73.10
CA SER A 15 8.75 -15.32 -71.92
C SER A 15 7.72 -14.65 -71.01
N THR A 16 6.53 -15.24 -71.00
CA THR A 16 5.47 -14.94 -70.00
C THR A 16 5.98 -15.24 -68.61
N ALA A 17 6.35 -14.20 -67.87
CA ALA A 17 6.61 -14.28 -66.45
C ALA A 17 5.25 -14.46 -65.74
N ALA A 18 4.91 -15.70 -65.37
CA ALA A 18 3.82 -15.97 -64.44
C ALA A 18 4.22 -15.46 -63.05
N ALA A 19 3.67 -14.31 -62.65
CA ALA A 19 3.78 -13.82 -61.29
C ALA A 19 2.99 -14.75 -60.36
N LEU A 20 3.69 -15.64 -59.67
CA LEU A 20 3.16 -16.41 -58.55
C LEU A 20 2.96 -15.41 -57.36
N ALA A 21 1.73 -14.91 -57.24
CA ALA A 21 1.28 -14.20 -56.05
C ALA A 21 1.23 -15.22 -54.91
N PHE A 22 2.27 -15.28 -54.08
CA PHE A 22 2.20 -15.93 -52.80
C PHE A 22 1.24 -15.12 -51.93
N ALA A 23 -0.02 -15.57 -51.85
CA ALA A 23 -0.97 -15.15 -50.86
C ALA A 23 -0.41 -15.65 -49.50
N TYR A 24 0.30 -14.78 -48.76
CA TYR A 24 0.55 -15.03 -47.38
C TYR A 24 -0.81 -14.98 -46.66
N SER A 25 -1.39 -16.15 -46.44
CA SER A 25 -2.50 -16.35 -45.53
C SER A 25 -1.96 -16.05 -44.12
N THR A 26 -2.09 -14.82 -43.67
CA THR A 26 -1.96 -14.52 -42.24
C THR A 26 -3.07 -15.30 -41.58
N SER A 27 -2.71 -16.39 -40.90
CA SER A 27 -3.62 -17.08 -39.98
C SER A 27 -4.01 -16.08 -38.93
N ILE A 28 -5.17 -15.46 -39.06
CA ILE A 28 -5.80 -14.69 -38.01
C ILE A 28 -6.21 -15.76 -37.00
N PHE A 29 -5.36 -15.97 -35.96
CA PHE A 29 -5.77 -16.73 -34.81
C PHE A 29 -6.94 -15.97 -34.18
N ALA A 30 -8.15 -16.51 -34.32
CA ALA A 30 -9.30 -15.96 -33.65
C ALA A 30 -9.00 -15.95 -32.14
N ALA A 31 -9.15 -14.81 -31.50
CA ALA A 31 -9.02 -14.70 -30.06
C ALA A 31 -9.93 -15.72 -29.38
N ASN A 32 -9.40 -16.48 -28.42
CA ASN A 32 -10.16 -17.49 -27.72
C ASN A 32 -11.13 -16.85 -26.70
N CYS A 33 -10.90 -15.60 -26.34
CA CYS A 33 -11.69 -14.84 -25.37
C CYS A 33 -12.16 -13.51 -25.98
N SER A 34 -13.36 -13.07 -25.58
CA SER A 34 -13.95 -11.82 -26.08
C SER A 34 -14.86 -11.18 -25.02
N PHE A 35 -15.04 -9.87 -25.12
CA PHE A 35 -16.10 -9.19 -24.38
C PHE A 35 -17.48 -9.51 -24.97
N GLU A 36 -18.44 -9.81 -24.11
CA GLU A 36 -19.88 -9.90 -24.42
C GLU A 36 -20.60 -8.60 -24.02
N LYS A 37 -20.06 -7.89 -23.01
CA LYS A 37 -20.55 -6.61 -22.52
C LYS A 37 -19.39 -5.77 -21.97
N GLY A 38 -19.39 -4.46 -22.28
CA GLY A 38 -18.32 -3.57 -21.87
C GLY A 38 -17.07 -3.70 -22.74
N GLU A 39 -15.98 -3.19 -22.25
CA GLU A 39 -14.68 -3.13 -22.93
C GLU A 39 -13.53 -3.15 -21.91
N GLU A 40 -12.30 -3.17 -22.40
CA GLU A 40 -11.09 -3.04 -21.58
C GLU A 40 -11.16 -1.72 -20.77
N PHE A 41 -10.83 -1.80 -19.51
CA PHE A 41 -10.79 -0.65 -18.60
C PHE A 41 -9.36 -0.40 -18.10
N THR A 42 -8.95 0.87 -17.98
CA THR A 42 -7.68 1.24 -17.37
C THR A 42 -7.93 1.85 -15.99
N ALA A 43 -7.52 1.12 -14.95
CA ALA A 43 -7.54 1.62 -13.58
C ALA A 43 -6.26 2.44 -13.32
N ASN A 44 -6.42 3.74 -13.15
CA ASN A 44 -5.34 4.69 -12.90
C ASN A 44 -5.25 5.02 -11.41
N TYR A 45 -4.05 4.83 -10.84
CA TYR A 45 -3.72 5.09 -9.44
C TYR A 45 -2.65 6.16 -9.34
N ALA A 46 -2.49 6.77 -8.17
CA ALA A 46 -1.55 7.86 -7.90
C ALA A 46 -1.69 9.00 -8.92
N SER A 47 -2.92 9.46 -9.15
CA SER A 47 -3.21 10.55 -10.10
C SER A 47 -2.60 11.89 -9.67
N ALA A 48 -2.32 12.08 -8.37
CA ALA A 48 -1.52 13.17 -7.82
C ALA A 48 -0.14 12.65 -7.39
N PRO A 49 0.92 13.49 -7.38
CA PRO A 49 2.21 13.12 -6.83
C PRO A 49 2.11 12.71 -5.36
N ILE A 50 2.69 11.58 -5.01
CA ILE A 50 2.66 11.00 -3.65
C ILE A 50 4.08 10.77 -3.17
N ALA A 51 4.35 11.14 -1.91
CA ALA A 51 5.57 10.79 -1.21
C ALA A 51 5.21 9.94 0.02
N LEU A 52 5.83 8.77 0.13
CA LEU A 52 5.66 7.85 1.25
C LEU A 52 6.92 7.86 2.10
N THR A 53 6.74 8.02 3.40
CA THR A 53 7.81 7.76 4.36
C THR A 53 7.59 6.37 4.94
N ILE A 54 8.53 5.45 4.68
CA ILE A 54 8.45 4.07 5.14
C ILE A 54 9.50 3.87 6.22
N PRO A 55 9.10 3.64 7.47
CA PRO A 55 10.06 3.34 8.54
C PRO A 55 10.92 2.13 8.16
N ARG A 56 12.21 2.21 8.45
CA ARG A 56 13.17 1.15 8.11
C ARG A 56 12.81 -0.17 8.79
N ASP A 57 12.33 -0.10 10.02
CA ASP A 57 11.89 -1.23 10.85
C ASP A 57 10.44 -1.66 10.62
N ALA A 58 9.71 -1.03 9.67
CA ALA A 58 8.36 -1.45 9.33
C ALA A 58 8.34 -2.95 8.97
N PRO A 59 7.44 -3.75 9.57
CA PRO A 59 7.37 -5.18 9.29
C PRO A 59 7.12 -5.50 7.81
N ILE A 60 7.66 -6.63 7.34
CA ILE A 60 7.29 -7.17 6.02
C ILE A 60 5.79 -7.46 6.01
N GLY A 61 5.11 -7.08 4.94
CA GLY A 61 3.64 -7.14 4.80
C GLY A 61 2.92 -5.85 5.17
N THR A 62 3.62 -4.84 5.73
CA THR A 62 3.01 -3.53 6.01
C THR A 62 2.50 -2.90 4.73
N VAL A 63 1.21 -2.54 4.70
CA VAL A 63 0.60 -1.75 3.62
C VAL A 63 1.08 -0.30 3.76
N VAL A 64 1.79 0.19 2.75
CA VAL A 64 2.36 1.54 2.73
C VAL A 64 1.58 2.49 1.83
N TYR A 65 0.77 1.95 0.93
CA TYR A 65 -0.13 2.70 0.06
C TYR A 65 -1.36 1.87 -0.26
N GLU A 66 -2.52 2.54 -0.32
CA GLU A 66 -3.79 1.94 -0.70
C GLU A 66 -4.66 2.96 -1.43
N GLU A 67 -5.15 2.60 -2.61
CA GLU A 67 -6.10 3.40 -3.38
C GLU A 67 -7.07 2.49 -4.11
N SER A 68 -8.33 2.93 -4.25
CA SER A 68 -9.41 2.18 -4.89
C SER A 68 -9.95 2.90 -6.10
N VAL A 69 -10.14 2.16 -7.19
CA VAL A 69 -10.78 2.62 -8.43
C VAL A 69 -12.00 1.75 -8.72
N THR A 70 -13.11 2.37 -9.12
CA THR A 70 -14.31 1.64 -9.52
C THR A 70 -14.19 1.21 -10.97
N VAL A 71 -14.23 -0.10 -11.22
CA VAL A 71 -14.26 -0.71 -12.55
C VAL A 71 -15.72 -0.96 -12.94
N PRO A 72 -16.17 -0.55 -14.14
CA PRO A 72 -17.53 -0.77 -14.60
C PRO A 72 -17.84 -2.26 -14.78
N SER A 73 -19.13 -2.59 -14.91
CA SER A 73 -19.56 -3.97 -15.20
C SER A 73 -19.07 -4.43 -16.55
N GLN A 74 -18.49 -5.65 -16.59
CA GLN A 74 -17.97 -6.28 -17.81
C GLN A 74 -18.53 -7.69 -17.95
N GLY A 75 -18.90 -8.08 -19.16
CA GLY A 75 -19.24 -9.47 -19.52
C GLY A 75 -18.19 -10.00 -20.49
N PHE A 76 -17.69 -11.19 -20.25
CA PHE A 76 -16.64 -11.80 -21.07
C PHE A 76 -16.78 -13.32 -21.12
N ASN A 77 -16.27 -13.92 -22.20
CA ASN A 77 -16.34 -15.34 -22.45
C ASN A 77 -15.02 -15.86 -23.03
N CYS A 78 -14.59 -17.03 -22.58
CA CYS A 78 -13.55 -17.82 -23.22
C CYS A 78 -14.11 -19.18 -23.65
N ARG A 79 -13.89 -19.55 -24.91
CA ARG A 79 -14.36 -20.81 -25.50
C ARG A 79 -13.53 -22.02 -25.06
N VAL A 80 -12.33 -21.78 -24.54
CA VAL A 80 -11.41 -22.80 -24.06
C VAL A 80 -10.98 -22.45 -22.62
N SER A 81 -10.55 -23.47 -21.88
CA SER A 81 -10.00 -23.28 -20.55
C SER A 81 -8.80 -22.33 -20.61
N SER A 82 -8.90 -21.22 -19.91
CA SER A 82 -7.97 -20.09 -20.07
C SER A 82 -7.54 -19.51 -18.71
N PRO A 83 -6.34 -18.95 -18.61
CA PRO A 83 -5.88 -18.27 -17.40
C PRO A 83 -6.79 -17.07 -17.06
N PHE A 84 -7.25 -17.00 -15.79
CA PHE A 84 -7.94 -15.85 -15.20
C PHE A 84 -7.09 -15.30 -14.08
N ILE A 85 -6.18 -14.39 -14.40
CA ILE A 85 -5.03 -14.05 -13.58
C ILE A 85 -4.73 -12.54 -13.59
N PHE A 86 -3.97 -12.09 -12.60
CA PHE A 86 -3.21 -10.85 -12.74
C PHE A 86 -1.85 -11.16 -13.38
N SER A 87 -1.62 -10.60 -14.55
CA SER A 87 -0.36 -10.71 -15.30
C SER A 87 0.47 -9.46 -15.07
N LEU A 88 1.55 -9.60 -14.29
CA LEU A 88 2.48 -8.51 -14.01
C LEU A 88 3.20 -8.06 -15.27
N ASN A 89 3.48 -6.75 -15.39
CA ASN A 89 4.42 -6.25 -16.39
C ASN A 89 5.81 -6.90 -16.20
N PRO A 90 6.34 -7.61 -17.20
CA PRO A 90 7.60 -8.35 -17.05
C PRO A 90 8.81 -7.51 -16.66
N THR A 91 8.77 -6.20 -16.92
CA THR A 91 9.87 -5.29 -16.52
C THR A 91 9.96 -5.07 -15.01
N LEU A 92 8.88 -5.36 -14.28
CA LEU A 92 8.82 -5.25 -12.81
C LEU A 92 9.25 -6.52 -12.10
N GLY A 93 9.28 -7.64 -12.79
CA GLY A 93 9.63 -8.95 -12.26
C GLY A 93 8.77 -10.06 -12.85
N SER A 94 8.83 -11.26 -12.24
CA SER A 94 8.02 -12.41 -12.65
C SER A 94 7.42 -13.10 -11.44
N VAL A 95 6.16 -13.50 -11.54
CA VAL A 95 5.42 -14.26 -10.53
C VAL A 95 4.60 -15.32 -11.23
N THR A 96 4.71 -16.57 -10.78
CA THR A 96 3.98 -17.71 -11.33
C THR A 96 2.85 -18.20 -10.42
N THR A 97 2.89 -17.85 -9.14
CA THR A 97 1.90 -18.25 -8.13
C THR A 97 1.73 -17.14 -7.08
N GLY A 98 0.59 -17.13 -6.41
CA GLY A 98 0.30 -16.15 -5.34
C GLY A 98 -0.34 -14.87 -5.85
N ASP A 99 -0.52 -13.93 -4.95
CA ASP A 99 -1.27 -12.68 -5.11
C ASP A 99 -0.41 -11.42 -4.86
N THR A 100 0.89 -11.62 -4.68
CA THR A 100 1.86 -10.57 -4.37
C THR A 100 2.87 -10.45 -5.50
N PHE A 101 2.98 -9.27 -6.08
CA PHE A 101 3.73 -9.01 -7.31
C PHE A 101 4.81 -7.94 -7.06
N PRO A 102 6.08 -8.16 -7.43
CA PRO A 102 7.15 -7.21 -7.17
C PRO A 102 6.97 -5.88 -7.92
N LEU A 103 7.38 -4.79 -7.31
CA LEU A 103 7.50 -3.47 -7.92
C LEU A 103 8.97 -3.17 -8.27
N GLY A 104 9.52 -3.96 -9.18
CA GLY A 104 10.92 -3.86 -9.57
C GLY A 104 11.84 -4.26 -8.40
N LYS A 105 12.93 -3.48 -8.21
CA LYS A 105 13.93 -3.73 -7.16
C LYS A 105 13.80 -2.76 -5.98
N THR A 106 12.59 -2.30 -5.67
CA THR A 106 12.37 -1.29 -4.62
C THR A 106 12.32 -1.87 -3.20
N GLY A 107 12.10 -3.17 -3.05
CA GLY A 107 11.74 -3.80 -1.77
C GLY A 107 10.24 -3.76 -1.48
N LEU A 108 9.46 -3.22 -2.44
CA LEU A 108 8.00 -3.17 -2.39
C LEU A 108 7.38 -4.17 -3.36
N SER A 109 6.17 -4.58 -3.05
CA SER A 109 5.31 -5.37 -3.93
C SER A 109 3.91 -4.78 -3.98
N LEU A 110 3.19 -5.08 -5.06
CA LEU A 110 1.78 -4.72 -5.20
C LEU A 110 0.87 -5.94 -5.02
N ARG A 111 -0.36 -5.67 -4.60
CA ARG A 111 -1.49 -6.59 -4.62
C ARG A 111 -2.72 -5.86 -5.15
N ILE A 112 -3.57 -6.56 -5.88
CA ILE A 112 -4.85 -6.02 -6.36
C ILE A 112 -5.97 -6.78 -5.67
N LYS A 113 -6.72 -6.09 -4.82
CA LYS A 113 -7.89 -6.63 -4.12
C LYS A 113 -9.16 -6.19 -4.84
N THR A 114 -10.08 -7.11 -5.04
CA THR A 114 -11.41 -6.81 -5.59
C THR A 114 -12.48 -6.98 -4.51
N SER A 115 -13.54 -6.18 -4.55
CA SER A 115 -14.61 -6.22 -3.53
C SER A 115 -15.38 -7.55 -3.49
N HIS A 116 -15.30 -8.40 -4.51
CA HIS A 116 -16.04 -9.67 -4.59
C HIS A 116 -15.16 -10.92 -4.52
N ASN A 117 -13.96 -10.89 -5.08
CA ASN A 117 -13.13 -12.09 -5.28
C ASN A 117 -11.84 -12.11 -4.44
N GLY A 118 -11.65 -11.16 -3.53
CA GLY A 118 -10.41 -11.02 -2.78
C GLY A 118 -9.24 -10.58 -3.67
N TYR A 119 -8.03 -11.08 -3.40
CA TYR A 119 -6.85 -10.71 -4.16
C TYR A 119 -6.78 -11.44 -5.50
N LEU A 120 -6.39 -10.71 -6.56
CA LEU A 120 -6.08 -11.31 -7.85
C LEU A 120 -4.81 -12.15 -7.74
N ASN A 121 -4.84 -13.31 -8.39
CA ASN A 121 -3.79 -14.32 -8.27
C ASN A 121 -3.05 -14.49 -9.60
N ALA A 122 -1.79 -14.91 -9.55
CA ALA A 122 -0.98 -15.22 -10.74
C ALA A 122 -1.34 -16.58 -11.39
N HIS A 123 -2.13 -17.42 -10.70
CA HIS A 123 -2.49 -18.75 -11.21
C HIS A 123 -3.94 -19.11 -10.87
N ARG A 124 -4.82 -18.99 -11.87
CA ARG A 124 -6.22 -19.47 -11.83
C ARG A 124 -6.67 -19.80 -13.24
N ILE A 125 -7.39 -20.90 -13.41
CA ILE A 125 -7.91 -21.33 -14.72
C ILE A 125 -9.45 -21.34 -14.66
N LEU A 126 -10.09 -20.77 -15.69
CA LEU A 126 -11.54 -20.72 -15.86
C LEU A 126 -11.92 -21.08 -17.30
N ILE A 127 -13.20 -21.37 -17.54
CA ILE A 127 -13.81 -21.55 -18.87
C ILE A 127 -15.26 -21.04 -18.83
N GLY A 128 -15.72 -20.47 -19.93
CA GLY A 128 -17.11 -20.03 -20.15
C GLY A 128 -17.33 -18.53 -20.04
N SER A 129 -18.60 -18.14 -19.92
CA SER A 129 -19.05 -16.76 -19.84
C SER A 129 -19.20 -16.31 -18.38
N PHE A 130 -18.78 -15.09 -18.11
CA PHE A 130 -18.89 -14.45 -16.80
C PHE A 130 -19.40 -13.02 -16.98
N LEU A 131 -20.28 -12.62 -16.07
CA LEU A 131 -20.72 -11.25 -15.92
C LEU A 131 -20.16 -10.72 -14.60
N ASP A 132 -19.18 -9.84 -14.68
CA ASP A 132 -18.64 -9.12 -13.53
C ASP A 132 -19.45 -7.86 -13.31
N PRO A 133 -20.08 -7.67 -12.13
CA PRO A 133 -20.71 -6.41 -11.78
C PRO A 133 -19.67 -5.31 -11.62
N SER A 134 -20.11 -4.06 -11.64
CA SER A 134 -19.25 -2.93 -11.24
C SER A 134 -18.69 -3.17 -9.84
N ARG A 135 -17.38 -3.00 -9.67
CA ARG A 135 -16.68 -3.31 -8.42
C ARG A 135 -15.45 -2.45 -8.18
N SER A 136 -15.05 -2.39 -6.92
CA SER A 136 -13.82 -1.73 -6.54
C SER A 136 -12.61 -2.63 -6.80
N TYR A 137 -11.59 -2.06 -7.43
CA TYR A 137 -10.23 -2.58 -7.52
C TYR A 137 -9.34 -1.72 -6.62
N THR A 138 -8.79 -2.33 -5.59
CA THR A 138 -7.92 -1.65 -4.63
C THR A 138 -6.49 -2.08 -4.90
N LEU A 139 -5.64 -1.14 -5.27
CA LEU A 139 -4.19 -1.31 -5.32
C LEU A 139 -3.63 -1.14 -3.90
N GLU A 140 -3.01 -2.16 -3.37
CA GLU A 140 -2.18 -2.10 -2.17
C GLU A 140 -0.71 -2.21 -2.56
N ILE A 141 0.14 -1.32 -2.03
CA ILE A 141 1.60 -1.48 -2.08
C ILE A 141 2.07 -1.85 -0.68
N ILE A 142 2.84 -2.92 -0.58
CA ILE A 142 3.32 -3.46 0.68
C ILE A 142 4.84 -3.51 0.72
N LYS A 143 5.43 -3.35 1.90
CA LYS A 143 6.84 -3.67 2.14
C LYS A 143 7.01 -5.18 2.05
N SER A 144 7.80 -5.68 1.11
CA SER A 144 8.00 -7.11 0.88
C SER A 144 9.42 -7.60 1.17
N SER A 145 10.37 -6.68 1.26
CA SER A 145 11.76 -6.94 1.67
C SER A 145 12.41 -5.66 2.19
N GLU A 146 13.70 -5.69 2.47
CA GLU A 146 14.48 -4.48 2.74
C GLU A 146 14.35 -3.50 1.58
N LEU A 147 14.12 -2.22 1.92
CA LEU A 147 14.00 -1.17 0.94
C LEU A 147 15.34 -0.90 0.27
N SER A 148 15.32 -0.81 -1.04
CA SER A 148 16.51 -0.47 -1.81
C SER A 148 16.82 1.03 -1.72
N SER A 149 17.97 1.44 -2.25
CA SER A 149 18.33 2.85 -2.38
C SER A 149 17.53 3.61 -3.46
N GLN A 150 16.59 2.95 -4.13
CA GLN A 150 15.68 3.62 -5.06
C GLN A 150 14.71 4.51 -4.29
N ASN A 151 14.68 5.77 -4.66
CA ASN A 151 13.87 6.79 -3.98
C ASN A 151 12.46 6.96 -4.58
N GLN A 152 12.07 6.11 -5.54
CA GLN A 152 10.74 6.13 -6.16
C GLN A 152 10.36 4.81 -6.82
N THR A 153 9.06 4.57 -6.97
CA THR A 153 8.53 3.47 -7.78
C THR A 153 8.63 3.79 -9.28
N VAL A 154 8.40 2.80 -10.12
CA VAL A 154 8.20 3.00 -11.56
C VAL A 154 6.78 3.54 -11.77
N ALA A 155 6.60 4.53 -12.64
CA ALA A 155 5.30 4.94 -13.16
C ALA A 155 4.95 4.16 -14.43
N GLY A 156 3.66 4.18 -14.79
CA GLY A 156 3.13 3.54 -16.00
C GLY A 156 2.46 2.21 -15.73
N TYR A 157 2.42 1.37 -16.75
CA TYR A 157 1.75 0.08 -16.74
C TYR A 157 2.37 -0.91 -15.75
N LEU A 158 1.57 -1.35 -14.78
CA LEU A 158 1.98 -2.33 -13.77
C LEU A 158 1.63 -3.77 -14.14
N GLY A 159 0.55 -3.97 -14.88
CA GLY A 159 0.04 -5.29 -15.27
C GLY A 159 -1.44 -5.25 -15.61
N SER A 160 -2.00 -6.42 -15.96
CA SER A 160 -3.42 -6.55 -16.31
C SER A 160 -4.09 -7.71 -15.59
N HIS A 161 -5.33 -7.51 -15.17
CA HIS A 161 -6.24 -8.61 -14.89
C HIS A 161 -6.73 -9.15 -16.22
N ARG A 162 -6.43 -10.41 -16.51
CA ARG A 162 -6.66 -11.04 -17.82
C ARG A 162 -7.55 -12.26 -17.72
N TYR A 163 -8.28 -12.52 -18.81
CA TYR A 163 -8.90 -13.80 -19.09
C TYR A 163 -8.39 -14.33 -20.42
N GLY A 164 -7.51 -15.32 -20.38
CA GLY A 164 -6.81 -15.82 -21.57
C GLY A 164 -5.97 -14.73 -22.24
N ASP A 165 -6.31 -14.45 -23.51
CA ASP A 165 -5.71 -13.40 -24.34
C ASP A 165 -6.37 -12.03 -24.18
N LEU A 166 -7.47 -11.93 -23.37
CA LEU A 166 -8.25 -10.72 -23.17
C LEU A 166 -7.77 -9.95 -21.92
N ASP A 167 -7.35 -8.70 -22.08
CA ASP A 167 -7.12 -7.78 -20.98
C ASP A 167 -8.46 -7.19 -20.53
N LEU A 168 -8.86 -7.46 -19.28
CA LEU A 168 -10.09 -6.94 -18.68
C LEU A 168 -9.85 -5.58 -18.04
N VAL A 169 -8.82 -5.51 -17.17
CA VAL A 169 -8.47 -4.29 -16.45
C VAL A 169 -6.96 -4.10 -16.47
N LYS A 170 -6.50 -3.06 -17.13
CA LYS A 170 -5.10 -2.60 -17.03
C LYS A 170 -4.92 -1.79 -15.77
N VAL A 171 -3.85 -2.06 -15.04
CA VAL A 171 -3.48 -1.35 -13.82
C VAL A 171 -2.31 -0.43 -14.13
N ASN A 172 -2.48 0.85 -13.88
CA ASN A 172 -1.53 1.89 -14.23
C ASN A 172 -1.26 2.82 -13.04
N LEU A 173 0.00 3.12 -12.79
CA LEU A 173 0.44 4.11 -11.82
C LEU A 173 0.77 5.41 -12.56
N VAL A 174 -0.09 6.43 -12.45
CA VAL A 174 0.03 7.67 -13.26
C VAL A 174 1.31 8.43 -12.94
N ASN A 175 1.61 8.58 -11.64
CA ASN A 175 2.84 9.20 -11.17
C ASN A 175 3.68 8.19 -10.38
N PRO A 176 5.02 8.30 -10.40
CA PRO A 176 5.84 7.53 -9.49
C PRO A 176 5.53 7.94 -8.04
N ILE A 177 5.56 6.98 -7.14
CA ILE A 177 5.49 7.24 -5.71
C ILE A 177 6.92 7.49 -5.23
N ILE A 178 7.17 8.65 -4.64
CA ILE A 178 8.45 9.00 -4.05
C ILE A 178 8.58 8.26 -2.73
N LEU A 179 9.72 7.60 -2.52
CA LEU A 179 10.01 6.83 -1.32
C LEU A 179 11.04 7.58 -0.48
N ASN A 180 10.59 8.14 0.63
CA ASN A 180 11.50 8.66 1.64
C ASN A 180 11.97 7.48 2.49
N THR A 181 13.17 7.00 2.22
CA THR A 181 13.79 5.90 2.98
C THR A 181 14.57 6.39 4.18
N SER A 182 14.83 7.69 4.28
CA SER A 182 15.43 8.28 5.48
C SER A 182 14.43 8.24 6.62
N SER A 183 14.74 7.47 7.65
CA SER A 183 13.90 7.28 8.83
C SER A 183 14.78 7.02 10.06
N CYS A 184 14.16 7.02 11.22
CA CYS A 184 14.77 6.51 12.46
C CYS A 184 14.20 5.12 12.77
N GLU A 185 14.90 4.33 13.55
CA GLU A 185 14.34 3.14 14.19
C GLU A 185 13.44 3.58 15.34
N THR A 186 12.19 3.13 15.34
CA THR A 186 11.16 3.52 16.34
C THR A 186 10.58 2.28 17.00
N PRO A 187 11.26 1.73 18.02
CA PRO A 187 10.81 0.52 18.70
C PRO A 187 9.51 0.75 19.47
N ASP A 188 8.75 -0.33 19.64
CA ASP A 188 7.56 -0.35 20.48
C ASP A 188 7.90 0.08 21.92
N VAL A 189 6.94 0.76 22.55
CA VAL A 189 7.09 1.29 23.92
C VAL A 189 6.13 0.58 24.86
N SER A 190 6.67 -0.10 25.87
CA SER A 190 5.89 -0.65 26.98
C SER A 190 5.97 0.27 28.16
N VAL A 191 4.80 0.77 28.61
CA VAL A 191 4.71 1.71 29.73
C VAL A 191 4.11 1.00 30.94
N GLN A 192 4.90 0.87 32.00
CA GLN A 192 4.44 0.30 33.27
C GLN A 192 3.73 1.38 34.06
N MET A 193 2.40 1.32 34.09
CA MET A 193 1.57 2.32 34.80
C MET A 193 1.61 2.18 36.32
N GLY A 194 2.09 1.04 36.83
CA GLY A 194 2.07 0.68 38.28
C GLY A 194 0.85 -0.17 38.61
N ASP A 195 0.89 -0.85 39.76
CA ASP A 195 -0.09 -1.80 40.27
C ASP A 195 -0.71 -1.45 41.63
N ASP A 196 -0.29 -0.33 42.22
CA ASP A 196 -0.65 0.10 43.56
C ASP A 196 -1.65 1.27 43.59
N TYR A 197 -2.63 1.29 42.69
CA TYR A 197 -3.72 2.27 42.66
C TYR A 197 -4.86 1.90 43.60
N TYR A 198 -5.36 2.88 44.34
CA TYR A 198 -6.52 2.71 45.21
C TYR A 198 -7.75 3.37 44.62
N LEU A 199 -8.95 2.78 44.85
CA LEU A 199 -10.20 3.35 44.36
C LEU A 199 -10.46 4.78 44.86
N SER A 200 -9.98 5.11 46.08
CA SER A 200 -10.09 6.44 46.66
C SER A 200 -9.36 7.53 45.85
N GLU A 201 -8.34 7.18 45.05
CA GLU A 201 -7.64 8.11 44.18
C GLU A 201 -8.49 8.58 43.01
N PHE A 202 -9.58 7.85 42.71
CA PHE A 202 -10.53 8.10 41.61
C PHE A 202 -11.89 8.60 42.11
N SER A 203 -11.95 9.25 43.27
CA SER A 203 -13.19 9.64 43.92
C SER A 203 -14.08 10.58 43.08
N ASN A 204 -13.46 11.46 42.32
CA ASN A 204 -14.16 12.43 41.49
C ASN A 204 -13.99 12.12 40.00
N VAL A 205 -15.04 12.38 39.23
CA VAL A 205 -14.97 12.35 37.74
C VAL A 205 -13.86 13.30 37.29
N GLY A 206 -13.00 12.83 36.37
CA GLY A 206 -11.84 13.60 35.91
C GLY A 206 -10.59 13.45 36.74
N SER A 207 -10.62 12.69 37.83
CA SER A 207 -9.40 12.43 38.65
C SER A 207 -8.32 11.75 37.80
N THR A 208 -7.08 12.24 37.95
CA THR A 208 -5.86 11.77 37.30
C THR A 208 -4.76 11.57 38.34
N PRO A 209 -4.73 10.44 39.07
CA PRO A 209 -3.97 10.32 40.30
C PRO A 209 -2.45 10.43 40.11
N ARG A 210 -1.91 9.74 39.10
CA ARG A 210 -0.46 9.69 38.84
C ARG A 210 -0.16 9.81 37.36
N LYS A 211 0.86 10.60 37.01
CA LYS A 211 1.40 10.70 35.66
C LYS A 211 2.63 9.80 35.55
N VAL A 212 2.65 8.96 34.55
CA VAL A 212 3.80 8.12 34.20
C VAL A 212 4.42 8.69 32.93
N LYS A 213 5.66 9.12 33.01
CA LYS A 213 6.44 9.62 31.86
C LYS A 213 7.00 8.45 31.07
N PHE A 214 7.02 8.59 29.75
CA PHE A 214 7.64 7.64 28.82
C PHE A 214 8.15 8.35 27.58
N ASN A 215 9.00 7.68 26.82
CA ASN A 215 9.57 8.22 25.60
C ASN A 215 9.29 7.31 24.41
N ILE A 216 8.87 7.89 23.28
CA ILE A 216 8.97 7.26 21.99
C ILE A 216 10.39 7.54 21.48
N LYS A 217 11.19 6.48 21.35
CA LYS A 217 12.59 6.60 20.92
C LYS A 217 12.67 6.66 19.39
N LEU A 218 13.49 7.57 18.90
CA LEU A 218 13.89 7.66 17.50
C LEU A 218 15.40 7.39 17.48
N ASN A 219 15.79 6.19 17.08
CA ASN A 219 17.19 5.74 17.11
C ASN A 219 17.77 5.68 15.70
N GLN A 220 19.09 5.84 15.59
CA GLN A 220 19.84 5.70 14.33
C GLN A 220 19.19 6.48 13.17
N CYS A 221 18.78 7.70 13.45
CA CYS A 221 18.14 8.55 12.44
C CYS A 221 19.10 8.81 11.28
N GLN A 222 18.61 8.59 10.06
CA GLN A 222 19.42 8.76 8.86
C GLN A 222 19.56 10.24 8.47
N SER A 223 20.65 10.57 7.81
CA SER A 223 20.84 11.88 7.22
C SER A 223 19.78 12.17 6.15
N GLY A 224 19.38 13.43 5.99
CA GLY A 224 18.38 13.86 5.01
C GLY A 224 16.99 14.12 5.58
N ILE A 225 16.71 13.69 6.81
CA ILE A 225 15.47 14.08 7.51
C ILE A 225 15.58 15.56 7.88
N GLN A 226 14.64 16.38 7.44
CA GLN A 226 14.59 17.82 7.75
C GLN A 226 13.65 18.12 8.90
N LYS A 227 12.61 17.31 9.06
CA LYS A 227 11.56 17.52 10.06
C LYS A 227 10.96 16.19 10.48
N VAL A 228 10.61 16.08 11.75
CA VAL A 228 9.85 14.95 12.29
C VAL A 228 8.53 15.46 12.84
N THR A 229 7.46 14.72 12.56
CA THR A 229 6.15 14.93 13.18
C THR A 229 5.63 13.62 13.73
N TYR A 230 4.74 13.69 14.73
CA TYR A 230 4.12 12.50 15.30
C TYR A 230 2.62 12.69 15.55
N ALA A 231 1.90 11.59 15.59
CA ALA A 231 0.49 11.54 15.95
C ALA A 231 0.22 10.28 16.79
N LEU A 232 -0.78 10.34 17.66
CA LEU A 232 -1.27 9.20 18.43
C LEU A 232 -2.64 8.78 17.90
N LYS A 233 -2.80 7.49 17.59
CA LYS A 233 -4.06 6.90 17.10
C LYS A 233 -4.54 5.84 18.10
N ALA A 234 -5.79 5.95 18.53
CA ALA A 234 -6.40 4.96 19.40
C ALA A 234 -6.52 3.59 18.70
N THR A 235 -6.26 2.51 19.42
CA THR A 235 -6.54 1.13 19.03
C THR A 235 -7.80 0.58 19.70
N SER A 236 -8.30 1.27 20.76
CA SER A 236 -9.55 1.01 21.46
C SER A 236 -10.53 2.16 21.23
N GLN A 237 -11.72 2.08 21.83
CA GLN A 237 -12.73 3.14 21.73
C GLN A 237 -12.16 4.48 22.21
N VAL A 238 -12.35 5.54 21.41
CA VAL A 238 -12.04 6.93 21.82
C VAL A 238 -13.16 7.41 22.73
N ILE A 239 -12.78 7.87 23.93
CA ILE A 239 -13.70 8.49 24.91
C ILE A 239 -13.78 9.99 24.65
N ASP A 240 -12.62 10.63 24.56
CA ASP A 240 -12.52 12.06 24.22
C ASP A 240 -11.28 12.29 23.36
N GLN A 241 -11.53 12.61 22.09
CA GLN A 241 -10.49 12.81 21.10
C GLN A 241 -9.57 14.00 21.44
N GLN A 242 -10.16 15.13 21.86
CA GLN A 242 -9.43 16.36 22.13
C GLN A 242 -8.62 16.28 23.44
N GLN A 243 -9.14 15.55 24.43
CA GLN A 243 -8.47 15.35 25.68
C GLN A 243 -7.52 14.14 25.69
N GLY A 244 -7.40 13.42 24.56
CA GLY A 244 -6.52 12.26 24.43
C GLY A 244 -6.94 11.08 25.31
N ILE A 245 -8.24 10.88 25.53
CA ILE A 245 -8.74 9.84 26.42
C ILE A 245 -9.25 8.66 25.62
N VAL A 246 -8.72 7.46 25.92
CA VAL A 246 -9.11 6.18 25.32
C VAL A 246 -9.66 5.21 26.36
N ALA A 247 -10.53 4.32 25.93
CA ALA A 247 -10.99 3.20 26.76
C ALA A 247 -9.84 2.20 27.01
N LEU A 248 -9.97 1.45 28.10
CA LEU A 248 -9.11 0.29 28.33
C LEU A 248 -9.36 -0.79 27.26
N ASN A 249 -8.37 -1.66 27.06
CA ASN A 249 -8.51 -2.83 26.19
C ASN A 249 -9.58 -3.80 26.72
N SER A 250 -10.19 -4.57 25.85
CA SER A 250 -11.30 -5.49 26.15
C SER A 250 -10.97 -6.59 27.18
N ASN A 251 -9.69 -6.92 27.33
CA ASN A 251 -9.20 -7.89 28.33
C ASN A 251 -8.98 -7.28 29.73
N SER A 252 -9.20 -5.97 29.90
CA SER A 252 -9.12 -5.29 31.20
C SER A 252 -10.34 -5.61 32.04
N THR A 253 -10.15 -5.81 33.35
CA THR A 253 -11.21 -6.08 34.31
C THR A 253 -11.60 -4.88 35.16
N ALA A 254 -10.76 -3.85 35.25
CA ALA A 254 -11.07 -2.56 35.84
C ALA A 254 -12.21 -1.86 35.08
N LYS A 255 -13.06 -1.10 35.79
CA LYS A 255 -14.17 -0.34 35.23
C LYS A 255 -14.17 1.10 35.74
N GLY A 256 -14.80 1.98 34.95
CA GLY A 256 -14.98 3.39 35.32
C GLY A 256 -13.74 4.26 35.13
N ILE A 257 -12.71 3.75 34.48
CA ILE A 257 -11.50 4.50 34.13
C ILE A 257 -11.12 4.33 32.64
N GLY A 258 -10.42 5.30 32.11
CA GLY A 258 -9.74 5.28 30.81
C GLY A 258 -8.28 5.69 30.94
N LEU A 259 -7.55 5.70 29.86
CA LEU A 259 -6.18 6.21 29.78
C LEU A 259 -6.21 7.58 29.10
N LYS A 260 -5.58 8.58 29.74
CA LYS A 260 -5.37 9.92 29.20
C LYS A 260 -3.90 10.09 28.79
N LEU A 261 -3.68 10.57 27.57
CA LEU A 261 -2.36 10.81 26.98
C LEU A 261 -2.05 12.32 26.99
N MET A 262 -0.83 12.65 27.31
CA MET A 262 -0.38 14.04 27.47
C MET A 262 1.06 14.19 26.94
N ASP A 263 1.43 15.41 26.59
CA ASP A 263 2.82 15.78 26.31
C ASP A 263 3.65 15.85 27.62
N ASP A 264 4.93 16.21 27.51
CA ASP A 264 5.83 16.32 28.64
C ASP A 264 5.42 17.46 29.61
N ALA A 265 4.78 18.51 29.08
CA ALA A 265 4.23 19.61 29.89
C ALA A 265 2.91 19.23 30.60
N GLY A 266 2.33 18.06 30.27
CA GLY A 266 1.07 17.57 30.80
C GLY A 266 -0.15 18.14 30.12
N GLN A 267 -0.01 18.70 28.93
CA GLN A 267 -1.14 19.10 28.08
C GLN A 267 -1.71 17.87 27.34
N PRO A 268 -3.03 17.77 27.20
CA PRO A 268 -3.65 16.68 26.47
C PRO A 268 -3.15 16.60 25.03
N ILE A 269 -2.90 15.39 24.53
CA ILE A 269 -2.62 15.14 23.11
C ILE A 269 -3.91 14.72 22.42
N ALA A 270 -4.41 15.56 21.52
CA ALA A 270 -5.58 15.22 20.68
C ALA A 270 -5.23 14.05 19.74
N LEU A 271 -6.06 13.00 19.80
CA LEU A 271 -5.86 11.79 18.99
C LEU A 271 -6.09 12.07 17.51
N GLY A 272 -5.21 11.52 16.66
CA GLY A 272 -5.26 11.73 15.21
C GLY A 272 -4.75 13.09 14.76
N THR A 273 -4.33 13.97 15.67
CA THR A 273 -3.72 15.25 15.34
C THR A 273 -2.21 15.09 15.18
N THR A 274 -1.64 15.69 14.14
CA THR A 274 -0.20 15.67 13.90
C THR A 274 0.49 16.82 14.63
N TYR A 275 1.50 16.50 15.44
CA TYR A 275 2.32 17.44 16.20
C TYR A 275 3.74 17.50 15.64
N PRO A 276 4.36 18.68 15.55
CA PRO A 276 5.77 18.79 15.23
C PRO A 276 6.63 18.30 16.41
N PHE A 277 7.73 17.63 16.11
CA PHE A 277 8.78 17.32 17.08
C PHE A 277 9.91 18.34 16.92
N ASN A 278 9.88 19.39 17.75
CA ASN A 278 10.76 20.55 17.60
C ASN A 278 12.20 20.31 18.08
N ASP A 279 12.42 19.29 18.93
CA ASP A 279 13.76 18.93 19.43
C ASP A 279 14.58 18.11 18.43
N PHE A 280 14.01 17.80 17.27
CA PHE A 280 14.72 17.13 16.20
C PHE A 280 15.75 18.06 15.57
N THR A 281 16.99 17.57 15.43
CA THR A 281 18.07 18.25 14.72
C THR A 281 18.64 17.32 13.65
N HIS A 282 18.88 17.83 12.45
CA HIS A 282 19.38 17.05 11.29
C HIS A 282 20.82 16.53 11.47
N THR A 283 21.49 16.85 12.57
CA THR A 283 22.84 16.37 12.90
C THR A 283 22.85 15.32 14.02
N GLY A 284 21.70 15.04 14.64
CA GLY A 284 21.56 14.04 15.70
C GLY A 284 21.22 12.67 15.14
N GLU A 285 21.54 11.63 15.89
CA GLU A 285 21.24 10.24 15.54
C GLU A 285 20.15 9.62 16.38
N ASN A 286 19.95 10.13 17.61
CA ASN A 286 18.99 9.56 18.56
C ASN A 286 18.20 10.66 19.24
N PHE A 287 16.88 10.50 19.31
CA PHE A 287 15.97 11.46 19.92
C PHE A 287 14.91 10.74 20.74
N ASN A 288 14.22 11.50 21.60
CA ASN A 288 13.12 11.02 22.41
C ASN A 288 11.95 11.99 22.32
N ILE A 289 10.80 11.50 21.89
CA ILE A 289 9.54 12.25 22.01
C ILE A 289 9.00 11.94 23.40
N SER A 290 9.13 12.91 24.33
CA SER A 290 8.73 12.74 25.71
C SER A 290 7.24 12.96 25.89
N LEU A 291 6.56 11.97 26.44
CA LEU A 291 5.12 11.94 26.65
C LEU A 291 4.82 11.51 28.10
N SER A 292 3.56 11.64 28.49
CA SER A 292 3.07 11.08 29.73
C SER A 292 1.67 10.49 29.58
N ALA A 293 1.35 9.55 30.45
CA ALA A 293 0.04 8.93 30.53
C ALA A 293 -0.46 8.90 31.98
N THR A 294 -1.76 8.94 32.16
CA THR A 294 -2.41 8.77 33.44
C THR A 294 -3.74 8.04 33.26
N TYR A 295 -4.16 7.31 34.31
CA TYR A 295 -5.55 6.86 34.34
C TYR A 295 -6.49 8.04 34.58
N TYR A 296 -7.68 7.98 34.00
CA TYR A 296 -8.68 9.05 34.06
C TYR A 296 -10.03 8.49 34.50
N ARG A 297 -10.64 9.07 35.53
CA ARG A 297 -11.95 8.67 36.04
C ARG A 297 -13.07 9.10 35.07
N LEU A 298 -13.85 8.14 34.56
CA LEU A 298 -14.97 8.36 33.67
C LEU A 298 -16.27 8.66 34.44
N ALA A 299 -17.19 9.42 33.80
CA ALA A 299 -18.42 9.87 34.44
C ALA A 299 -19.53 8.80 34.53
N LYS A 300 -19.56 7.86 33.60
CA LYS A 300 -20.75 7.04 33.33
C LYS A 300 -20.73 5.62 33.94
N GLU A 301 -19.60 5.18 34.45
CA GLU A 301 -19.43 3.80 34.89
C GLU A 301 -19.16 3.72 36.40
N GLU A 302 -19.64 2.64 37.02
CA GLU A 302 -19.26 2.31 38.40
C GLU A 302 -17.77 1.98 38.46
N LEU A 303 -17.10 2.47 39.49
CA LEU A 303 -15.70 2.24 39.70
C LEU A 303 -15.45 0.82 40.22
N LYS A 304 -14.63 0.04 39.51
CA LYS A 304 -14.27 -1.32 39.90
C LYS A 304 -12.76 -1.53 39.74
N ALA A 305 -12.15 -2.09 40.80
CA ALA A 305 -10.75 -2.50 40.77
C ALA A 305 -10.55 -3.70 39.81
N GLY A 306 -9.38 -3.79 39.17
CA GLY A 306 -9.03 -4.84 38.28
C GLY A 306 -7.80 -4.52 37.43
N SER A 307 -7.48 -5.38 36.48
CA SER A 307 -6.43 -5.13 35.49
C SER A 307 -6.82 -3.97 34.55
N ALA A 308 -5.87 -3.08 34.25
CA ALA A 308 -6.10 -1.89 33.44
C ALA A 308 -5.01 -1.77 32.37
N ASN A 309 -5.30 -2.24 31.16
CA ASN A 309 -4.41 -2.21 30.02
C ASN A 309 -5.01 -1.33 28.92
N ALA A 310 -4.19 -0.58 28.23
CA ALA A 310 -4.57 0.19 27.05
C ALA A 310 -3.44 0.15 26.03
N SER A 311 -3.80 0.29 24.75
CA SER A 311 -2.85 0.34 23.65
C SER A 311 -3.16 1.55 22.78
N VAL A 312 -2.12 2.18 22.25
CA VAL A 312 -2.21 3.32 21.34
C VAL A 312 -1.13 3.16 20.28
N THR A 313 -1.47 3.37 19.04
CA THR A 313 -0.50 3.41 17.95
C THR A 313 0.08 4.82 17.85
N PHE A 314 1.40 4.95 17.86
CA PHE A 314 2.04 6.19 17.45
C PHE A 314 2.44 6.11 15.96
N ILE A 315 2.35 7.24 15.28
CA ILE A 315 2.71 7.41 13.88
C ILE A 315 3.77 8.50 13.85
N VAL A 316 4.95 8.20 13.33
CA VAL A 316 6.02 9.17 13.13
C VAL A 316 6.22 9.39 11.64
N ASN A 317 6.24 10.65 11.21
CA ASN A 317 6.50 11.03 9.83
C ASN A 317 7.82 11.79 9.75
N TYR A 318 8.64 11.39 8.82
CA TYR A 318 9.94 11.98 8.50
C TYR A 318 9.81 12.77 7.19
N LEU A 319 10.21 14.05 7.19
CA LEU A 319 10.06 14.98 6.06
C LEU A 319 11.40 15.59 5.68
#